data_9287c47e2f0715a996e546dbde3174b2
#
_entry.id   9287c47e2f0715a996e546dbde3174b2
#
_cell.length_a   1.000
_cell.length_b   1.000
_cell.length_c   1.000
_cell.angle_alpha   90.00
_cell.angle_beta   90.00
_cell.angle_gamma   90.00
#
_symmetry.space_group_name_H-M   'P 1'
#
loop_
_entity.id
_entity.type
_entity.pdbx_description
1 polymer ?
#
loop_
_entity_poly.entity_id
_entity_poly.type
_entity_poly.pdbx_seq_one_letter_code
_entity_poly.pdbx_strand_id
1 'polypeptide(L)'
;MTSPLISPAEAAAYAELPAPAPHCDAELAALLNLLTTPAARIATVVVGHSRDTASRSAAAAFAEAWRALGRLPVLTAVDWPESAASWLRAARRFTAEEPDAWVVAAAPLGWAQMSRRLRHSTGWDPARTYGFAALGDSRVPALAGPATLQGMRGAAADGSTWTIDRGWVTTAGAPTGHRPDGRRLLPVARCNQRAMRQGRST
;
A
#
# COMPACT_ATOMS: atom_id res chain seq x y z
N MET A 1 19.89 12.30 10.36
CA MET A 1 19.46 11.47 9.22
C MET A 1 19.28 10.04 9.73
N THR A 2 18.11 9.44 9.52
CA THR A 2 17.85 8.04 9.88
C THR A 2 18.65 7.12 8.96
N SER A 3 19.23 6.03 9.50
CA SER A 3 19.90 5.01 8.69
C SER A 3 18.97 4.48 7.61
N PRO A 4 19.44 4.25 6.37
CA PRO A 4 18.63 3.62 5.33
C PRO A 4 18.38 2.13 5.59
N LEU A 5 18.97 1.56 6.63
CA LEU A 5 18.75 0.18 7.07
C LEU A 5 18.10 0.17 8.44
N ILE A 6 17.14 -0.71 8.62
CA ILE A 6 16.56 -1.03 9.94
C ILE A 6 17.44 -2.11 10.57
N SER A 7 17.92 -1.87 11.77
CA SER A 7 18.70 -2.87 12.50
C SER A 7 17.81 -4.05 12.94
N PRO A 8 18.39 -5.25 13.17
CA PRO A 8 17.64 -6.38 13.72
C PRO A 8 16.92 -6.06 15.04
N ALA A 9 17.51 -5.23 15.90
CA ALA A 9 16.91 -4.80 17.17
C ALA A 9 15.71 -3.87 16.95
N GLU A 10 15.79 -2.91 16.00
CA GLU A 10 14.64 -2.08 15.61
C GLU A 10 13.52 -2.95 15.03
N ALA A 11 13.84 -3.91 14.15
CA ALA A 11 12.85 -4.82 13.56
C ALA A 11 12.18 -5.69 14.64
N ALA A 12 12.96 -6.21 15.60
CA ALA A 12 12.45 -7.05 16.69
C ALA A 12 11.46 -6.33 17.62
N ALA A 13 11.61 -5.01 17.79
CA ALA A 13 10.67 -4.21 18.58
C ALA A 13 9.25 -4.16 17.95
N TYR A 14 9.11 -4.54 16.67
CA TYR A 14 7.86 -4.56 15.92
C TYR A 14 7.51 -5.96 15.40
N ALA A 15 7.96 -7.02 16.10
CA ALA A 15 7.90 -8.42 15.66
C ALA A 15 6.49 -8.94 15.31
N GLU A 16 5.43 -8.29 15.78
CA GLU A 16 4.03 -8.68 15.54
C GLU A 16 3.33 -7.84 14.46
N LEU A 17 4.07 -7.29 13.50
CA LEU A 17 3.44 -6.62 12.37
C LEU A 17 2.61 -7.63 11.56
N PRO A 18 1.36 -7.26 11.17
CA PRO A 18 0.50 -8.19 10.44
C PRO A 18 1.11 -8.55 9.08
N ALA A 19 1.07 -9.84 8.74
CA ALA A 19 1.37 -10.25 7.38
C ALA A 19 0.29 -9.73 6.42
N PRO A 20 0.64 -9.42 5.16
CA PRO A 20 -0.34 -9.05 4.16
C PRO A 20 -1.42 -10.12 4.01
N ALA A 21 -2.68 -9.72 4.12
CA ALA A 21 -3.82 -10.55 3.78
C ALA A 21 -4.14 -10.39 2.28
N PRO A 22 -4.86 -11.34 1.65
CA PRO A 22 -5.41 -11.14 0.33
C PRO A 22 -6.28 -9.87 0.31
N HIS A 23 -6.10 -9.04 -0.71
CA HIS A 23 -6.91 -7.85 -0.90
C HIS A 23 -8.38 -8.22 -1.16
N CYS A 24 -9.29 -7.30 -0.91
CA CYS A 24 -10.70 -7.45 -1.25
C CYS A 24 -11.16 -6.36 -2.23
N ASP A 25 -12.32 -6.57 -2.84
CA ASP A 25 -12.89 -5.65 -3.83
C ASP A 25 -13.12 -4.24 -3.26
N ALA A 26 -13.54 -4.15 -1.99
CA ALA A 26 -13.77 -2.86 -1.33
C ALA A 26 -12.47 -2.05 -1.17
N GLU A 27 -11.40 -2.71 -0.76
CA GLU A 27 -10.06 -2.12 -0.66
C GLU A 27 -9.56 -1.64 -2.03
N LEU A 28 -9.62 -2.50 -3.04
CA LEU A 28 -9.20 -2.16 -4.40
C LEU A 28 -10.00 -0.99 -4.98
N ALA A 29 -11.33 -1.01 -4.82
CA ALA A 29 -12.19 0.07 -5.27
C ALA A 29 -11.88 1.40 -4.57
N ALA A 30 -11.67 1.39 -3.25
CA ALA A 30 -11.30 2.58 -2.49
C ALA A 30 -9.95 3.14 -2.92
N LEU A 31 -8.96 2.26 -3.16
CA LEU A 31 -7.65 2.67 -3.66
C LEU A 31 -7.73 3.30 -5.04
N LEU A 32 -8.48 2.70 -5.97
CA LEU A 32 -8.71 3.27 -7.30
C LEU A 32 -9.43 4.63 -7.21
N ASN A 33 -10.42 4.77 -6.34
CA ASN A 33 -11.12 6.03 -6.13
C ASN A 33 -10.18 7.15 -5.66
N LEU A 34 -9.24 6.86 -4.76
CA LEU A 34 -8.23 7.84 -4.33
C LEU A 34 -7.39 8.36 -5.50
N LEU A 35 -7.02 7.47 -6.44
CA LEU A 35 -6.17 7.78 -7.58
C LEU A 35 -6.93 8.45 -8.74
N THR A 36 -8.24 8.23 -8.83
CA THR A 36 -9.08 8.68 -9.96
C THR A 36 -9.89 9.93 -9.65
N THR A 37 -9.81 10.48 -8.44
CA THR A 37 -10.46 11.75 -8.13
C THR A 37 -9.97 12.84 -9.09
N PRO A 38 -10.86 13.72 -9.58
CA PRO A 38 -10.45 14.79 -10.53
C PRO A 38 -9.33 15.68 -10.00
N ALA A 39 -9.26 15.87 -8.69
CA ALA A 39 -8.21 16.65 -8.05
C ALA A 39 -6.84 15.98 -8.06
N ALA A 40 -6.78 14.65 -8.16
CA ALA A 40 -5.52 13.90 -8.09
C ALA A 40 -4.64 14.09 -9.35
N ARG A 41 -5.26 14.30 -10.53
CA ARG A 41 -4.57 14.49 -11.83
C ARG A 41 -3.52 13.43 -12.14
N ILE A 42 -3.78 12.16 -11.75
CA ILE A 42 -2.85 11.04 -11.93
C ILE A 42 -3.14 10.38 -13.27
N ALA A 43 -2.16 10.37 -14.16
CA ALA A 43 -2.20 9.69 -15.44
C ALA A 43 -1.30 8.44 -15.43
N THR A 44 -0.13 8.52 -14.80
CA THR A 44 0.87 7.45 -14.79
C THR A 44 1.12 6.93 -13.39
N VAL A 45 1.30 5.61 -13.27
CA VAL A 45 1.60 4.96 -11.98
C VAL A 45 2.74 3.95 -12.13
N VAL A 46 3.53 3.83 -11.07
CA VAL A 46 4.45 2.72 -10.85
C VAL A 46 3.93 1.87 -9.69
N VAL A 47 3.92 0.56 -9.85
CA VAL A 47 3.49 -0.37 -8.80
C VAL A 47 4.68 -1.03 -8.15
N GLY A 48 4.68 -1.09 -6.83
CA GLY A 48 5.68 -1.81 -6.04
C GLY A 48 5.04 -2.87 -5.16
N HIS A 49 5.72 -4.00 -4.99
CA HIS A 49 5.20 -5.04 -4.12
C HIS A 49 6.26 -5.89 -3.45
N SER A 50 5.94 -6.41 -2.27
CA SER A 50 6.70 -7.49 -1.65
C SER A 50 6.54 -8.79 -2.44
N ARG A 51 7.46 -9.74 -2.22
CA ARG A 51 7.48 -11.03 -2.95
C ARG A 51 6.49 -12.07 -2.41
N ASP A 52 5.79 -11.79 -1.34
CA ASP A 52 4.73 -12.67 -0.85
C ASP A 52 3.55 -12.75 -1.83
N THR A 53 2.77 -13.82 -1.72
CA THR A 53 1.67 -14.10 -2.65
C THR A 53 0.55 -13.06 -2.59
N ALA A 54 0.20 -12.57 -1.38
CA ALA A 54 -0.88 -11.61 -1.20
C ALA A 54 -0.52 -10.26 -1.85
N SER A 55 0.71 -9.75 -1.60
CA SER A 55 1.21 -8.52 -2.19
C SER A 55 1.30 -8.59 -3.72
N ARG A 56 1.79 -9.70 -4.27
CA ARG A 56 1.81 -9.91 -5.73
C ARG A 56 0.41 -9.92 -6.35
N SER A 57 -0.52 -10.63 -5.73
CA SER A 57 -1.92 -10.68 -6.20
C SER A 57 -2.58 -9.32 -6.15
N ALA A 58 -2.39 -8.55 -5.08
CA ALA A 58 -2.92 -7.20 -4.94
C ALA A 58 -2.34 -6.24 -6.00
N ALA A 59 -1.04 -6.30 -6.25
CA ALA A 59 -0.39 -5.50 -7.28
C ALA A 59 -0.89 -5.84 -8.70
N ALA A 60 -1.07 -7.13 -9.00
CA ALA A 60 -1.60 -7.59 -10.28
C ALA A 60 -3.06 -7.17 -10.48
N ALA A 61 -3.91 -7.34 -9.46
CA ALA A 61 -5.31 -6.91 -9.50
C ALA A 61 -5.44 -5.40 -9.69
N PHE A 62 -4.61 -4.61 -9.01
CA PHE A 62 -4.56 -3.17 -9.22
C PHE A 62 -4.19 -2.82 -10.66
N ALA A 63 -3.14 -3.42 -11.21
CA ALA A 63 -2.69 -3.14 -12.58
C ALA A 63 -3.76 -3.50 -13.63
N GLU A 64 -4.49 -4.58 -13.42
CA GLU A 64 -5.62 -4.98 -14.27
C GLU A 64 -6.78 -3.99 -14.18
N ALA A 65 -7.21 -3.66 -12.95
CA ALA A 65 -8.31 -2.73 -12.72
C ALA A 65 -7.97 -1.31 -13.22
N TRP A 66 -6.73 -0.84 -13.05
CA TRP A 66 -6.25 0.44 -13.58
C TRP A 66 -6.35 0.48 -15.10
N ARG A 67 -5.95 -0.60 -15.78
CA ARG A 67 -6.06 -0.73 -17.24
C ARG A 67 -7.52 -0.75 -17.69
N ALA A 68 -8.39 -1.45 -16.96
CA ALA A 68 -9.82 -1.55 -17.27
C ALA A 68 -10.56 -0.21 -17.19
N LEU A 69 -10.03 0.75 -16.42
CA LEU A 69 -10.54 2.14 -16.39
C LEU A 69 -10.16 2.97 -17.63
N GLY A 70 -9.49 2.38 -18.62
CA GLY A 70 -9.00 3.11 -19.80
C GLY A 70 -7.85 4.06 -19.48
N ARG A 71 -7.18 3.87 -18.37
CA ARG A 71 -6.00 4.63 -17.96
C ARG A 71 -4.76 4.16 -18.71
N LEU A 72 -3.71 4.98 -18.70
CA LEU A 72 -2.42 4.57 -19.23
C LEU A 72 -1.92 3.33 -18.45
N PRO A 73 -1.15 2.44 -19.10
CA PRO A 73 -0.63 1.25 -18.43
C PRO A 73 0.23 1.63 -17.22
N VAL A 74 0.37 0.70 -16.29
CA VAL A 74 1.40 0.79 -15.25
C VAL A 74 2.75 0.86 -15.94
N LEU A 75 3.54 1.90 -15.67
CA LEU A 75 4.83 2.13 -16.32
C LEU A 75 5.81 1.01 -16.00
N THR A 76 5.88 0.64 -14.72
CA THR A 76 6.78 -0.40 -14.22
C THR A 76 6.18 -1.06 -12.99
N ALA A 77 6.42 -2.38 -12.86
CA ALA A 77 6.21 -3.12 -11.64
C ALA A 77 7.57 -3.48 -11.02
N VAL A 78 7.75 -3.16 -9.75
CA VAL A 78 9.01 -3.40 -9.02
C VAL A 78 8.74 -4.24 -7.78
N ASP A 79 9.46 -5.34 -7.66
CA ASP A 79 9.41 -6.21 -6.50
C ASP A 79 10.64 -6.06 -5.60
N TRP A 80 10.46 -6.36 -4.31
CA TRP A 80 11.55 -6.44 -3.35
C TRP A 80 11.30 -7.53 -2.30
N PRO A 81 12.38 -8.14 -1.76
CA PRO A 81 12.28 -9.09 -0.67
C PRO A 81 12.07 -8.38 0.67
N GLU A 82 11.52 -9.10 1.66
CA GLU A 82 11.38 -8.62 3.04
C GLU A 82 12.73 -8.43 3.74
N SER A 83 13.74 -9.19 3.33
CA SER A 83 15.09 -9.10 3.85
C SER A 83 16.10 -9.08 2.71
N ALA A 84 17.02 -8.13 2.73
CA ALA A 84 18.10 -7.98 1.78
C ALA A 84 19.27 -7.19 2.39
N ALA A 85 20.45 -7.35 1.82
CA ALA A 85 21.59 -6.51 2.17
C ALA A 85 21.42 -5.05 1.69
N SER A 86 20.60 -4.83 0.66
CA SER A 86 20.33 -3.49 0.12
C SER A 86 19.07 -3.48 -0.73
N TRP A 87 18.28 -2.41 -0.59
CA TRP A 87 17.12 -2.10 -1.46
C TRP A 87 17.44 -1.04 -2.53
N LEU A 88 18.70 -0.62 -2.68
CA LEU A 88 19.06 0.51 -3.56
C LEU A 88 18.65 0.28 -5.03
N ARG A 89 18.84 -0.94 -5.54
CA ARG A 89 18.46 -1.27 -6.92
C ARG A 89 16.94 -1.18 -7.12
N ALA A 90 16.18 -1.72 -6.19
CA ALA A 90 14.71 -1.64 -6.23
C ALA A 90 14.24 -0.18 -6.11
N ALA A 91 14.80 0.60 -5.18
CA ALA A 91 14.47 2.01 -5.01
C ALA A 91 14.73 2.84 -6.27
N ARG A 92 15.87 2.65 -6.94
CA ARG A 92 16.18 3.35 -8.20
C ARG A 92 15.21 2.96 -9.31
N ARG A 93 14.87 1.68 -9.46
CA ARG A 93 13.89 1.22 -10.46
C ARG A 93 12.49 1.79 -10.16
N PHE A 94 12.11 1.86 -8.90
CA PHE A 94 10.80 2.36 -8.47
C PHE A 94 10.57 3.83 -8.78
N THR A 95 11.64 4.62 -8.91
CA THR A 95 11.59 6.06 -9.19
C THR A 95 12.07 6.45 -10.59
N ALA A 96 12.56 5.50 -11.40
CA ALA A 96 13.22 5.78 -12.68
C ALA A 96 12.29 6.45 -13.70
N GLU A 97 11.00 6.12 -13.69
CA GLU A 97 10.01 6.60 -14.67
C GLU A 97 9.32 7.90 -14.24
N GLU A 98 9.65 8.45 -13.07
CA GLU A 98 9.05 9.68 -12.50
C GLU A 98 7.51 9.73 -12.61
N PRO A 99 6.76 8.71 -12.14
CA PRO A 99 5.32 8.63 -12.32
C PRO A 99 4.58 9.74 -11.57
N ASP A 100 3.31 9.96 -11.90
CA ASP A 100 2.44 10.85 -11.12
C ASP A 100 2.17 10.30 -9.72
N ALA A 101 2.09 8.97 -9.59
CA ALA A 101 1.89 8.29 -8.31
C ALA A 101 2.57 6.91 -8.24
N TRP A 102 2.84 6.49 -7.01
CA TRP A 102 3.30 5.15 -6.68
C TRP A 102 2.21 4.39 -5.94
N VAL A 103 2.01 3.12 -6.29
CA VAL A 103 1.08 2.21 -5.61
C VAL A 103 1.85 1.06 -4.99
N VAL A 104 1.58 0.75 -3.73
CA VAL A 104 2.36 -0.21 -2.95
C VAL A 104 1.48 -1.26 -2.30
N ALA A 105 1.74 -2.51 -2.62
CA ALA A 105 1.22 -3.70 -1.95
C ALA A 105 2.38 -4.46 -1.30
N ALA A 106 2.55 -4.37 0.01
CA ALA A 106 3.75 -4.89 0.65
C ALA A 106 3.53 -5.31 2.11
N ALA A 107 4.40 -6.20 2.57
CA ALA A 107 4.54 -6.46 3.99
C ALA A 107 5.18 -5.25 4.69
N PRO A 108 4.73 -4.93 5.91
CA PRO A 108 5.13 -3.74 6.65
C PRO A 108 6.65 -3.58 6.82
N LEU A 109 7.37 -4.64 7.19
CA LEU A 109 8.81 -4.57 7.42
C LEU A 109 9.58 -4.27 6.14
N GLY A 110 9.29 -4.99 5.05
CA GLY A 110 9.92 -4.77 3.75
C GLY A 110 9.64 -3.38 3.21
N TRP A 111 8.41 -2.87 3.41
CA TRP A 111 8.08 -1.51 3.03
C TRP A 111 8.82 -0.46 3.86
N ALA A 112 8.93 -0.64 5.18
CA ALA A 112 9.70 0.26 6.02
C ALA A 112 11.17 0.34 5.59
N GLN A 113 11.80 -0.79 5.24
CA GLN A 113 13.15 -0.84 4.69
C GLN A 113 13.24 -0.11 3.34
N MET A 114 12.32 -0.43 2.43
CA MET A 114 12.28 0.16 1.09
C MET A 114 12.07 1.68 1.15
N SER A 115 11.13 2.15 1.98
CA SER A 115 10.81 3.57 2.12
C SER A 115 11.97 4.39 2.70
N ARG A 116 12.71 3.86 3.69
CA ARG A 116 13.96 4.48 4.18
C ARG A 116 14.96 4.63 3.04
N ARG A 117 15.13 3.60 2.23
CA ARG A 117 16.06 3.63 1.08
C ARG A 117 15.60 4.63 0.02
N LEU A 118 14.32 4.65 -0.31
CA LEU A 118 13.72 5.63 -1.24
C LEU A 118 14.01 7.05 -0.78
N ARG A 119 13.70 7.35 0.47
CA ARG A 119 13.89 8.68 1.06
C ARG A 119 15.35 9.13 1.09
N HIS A 120 16.26 8.21 1.31
CA HIS A 120 17.70 8.49 1.40
C HIS A 120 18.37 8.65 0.04
N SER A 121 17.90 7.93 -1.00
CA SER A 121 18.69 7.72 -2.22
C SER A 121 18.00 8.14 -3.51
N THR A 122 16.77 8.66 -3.44
CA THR A 122 15.97 9.05 -4.62
C THR A 122 15.14 10.30 -4.34
N GLY A 123 14.51 10.85 -5.38
CA GLY A 123 13.52 11.93 -5.27
C GLY A 123 12.10 11.47 -4.97
N TRP A 124 11.91 10.26 -4.42
CA TRP A 124 10.60 9.73 -4.09
C TRP A 124 9.81 10.62 -3.12
N ASP A 125 8.52 10.77 -3.39
CA ASP A 125 7.59 11.55 -2.58
C ASP A 125 6.52 10.64 -1.92
N PRO A 126 6.52 10.50 -0.59
CA PRO A 126 5.51 9.72 0.12
C PRO A 126 4.10 10.29 -0.05
N ALA A 127 3.91 11.59 -0.23
CA ALA A 127 2.59 12.19 -0.41
C ALA A 127 1.92 11.80 -1.74
N ARG A 128 2.71 11.30 -2.69
CA ARG A 128 2.25 10.73 -3.97
C ARG A 128 2.19 9.21 -3.96
N THR A 129 2.28 8.60 -2.77
CA THR A 129 2.30 7.13 -2.61
C THR A 129 1.01 6.64 -1.97
N TYR A 130 0.45 5.59 -2.55
CA TYR A 130 -0.82 4.99 -2.16
C TYR A 130 -0.61 3.52 -1.82
N GLY A 131 -1.14 3.08 -0.67
CA GLY A 131 -0.89 1.74 -0.15
C GLY A 131 -2.15 0.91 0.08
N PHE A 132 -1.98 -0.39 0.05
CA PHE A 132 -2.97 -1.37 0.48
C PHE A 132 -3.06 -1.45 2.00
N ALA A 133 -4.09 -2.12 2.51
CA ALA A 133 -4.48 -2.16 3.93
C ALA A 133 -3.35 -2.57 4.90
N ALA A 134 -2.48 -3.48 4.51
CA ALA A 134 -1.36 -3.92 5.34
C ALA A 134 -0.42 -2.79 5.77
N LEU A 135 -0.41 -1.67 5.03
CA LEU A 135 0.43 -0.51 5.30
C LEU A 135 -0.28 0.56 6.15
N GLY A 136 -1.57 0.39 6.42
CA GLY A 136 -2.39 1.28 7.25
C GLY A 136 -2.28 1.00 8.76
N ASP A 137 -1.16 0.51 9.24
CA ASP A 137 -0.88 0.28 10.67
C ASP A 137 0.11 1.35 11.17
N SER A 138 -0.19 2.02 12.29
CA SER A 138 0.66 3.09 12.84
C SER A 138 2.07 2.63 13.26
N ARG A 139 2.30 1.33 13.38
CA ARG A 139 3.64 0.77 13.59
C ARG A 139 4.52 0.90 12.33
N VAL A 140 3.92 0.97 11.14
CA VAL A 140 4.67 1.11 9.87
C VAL A 140 5.42 2.45 9.80
N PRO A 141 4.77 3.61 9.99
CA PRO A 141 5.50 4.87 10.04
C PRO A 141 6.48 4.97 11.23
N ALA A 142 6.16 4.38 12.38
CA ALA A 142 7.08 4.32 13.51
C ALA A 142 8.36 3.56 13.15
N LEU A 143 8.24 2.41 12.49
CA LEU A 143 9.38 1.60 12.03
C LEU A 143 10.14 2.28 10.88
N ALA A 144 9.45 2.91 9.93
CA ALA A 144 10.09 3.64 8.83
C ALA A 144 10.88 4.87 9.30
N GLY A 145 10.55 5.40 10.47
CA GLY A 145 11.19 6.57 11.06
C GLY A 145 10.47 7.88 10.75
N PRO A 146 10.79 8.93 11.53
CA PRO A 146 10.08 10.20 11.48
C PRO A 146 10.00 10.79 10.08
N ALA A 147 8.81 11.24 9.69
CA ALA A 147 8.51 11.90 8.42
C ALA A 147 8.81 11.08 7.13
N THR A 148 9.31 9.84 7.23
CA THR A 148 9.63 9.02 6.05
C THR A 148 8.40 8.76 5.20
N LEU A 149 7.24 8.50 5.81
CA LEU A 149 5.97 8.19 5.15
C LEU A 149 4.95 9.33 5.23
N GLN A 150 5.37 10.54 5.59
CA GLN A 150 4.48 11.68 5.74
C GLN A 150 3.66 11.95 4.48
N GLY A 151 2.34 11.98 4.62
CA GLY A 151 1.40 12.23 3.52
C GLY A 151 1.03 11.00 2.69
N MET A 152 1.66 9.84 2.92
CA MET A 152 1.25 8.58 2.31
C MET A 152 -0.19 8.25 2.71
N ARG A 153 -0.97 7.73 1.78
CA ARG A 153 -2.39 7.39 1.97
C ARG A 153 -2.73 6.04 1.35
N GLY A 154 -3.90 5.51 1.66
CA GLY A 154 -4.30 4.22 1.09
C GLY A 154 -5.70 3.79 1.47
N ALA A 155 -6.01 2.55 1.17
CA ALA A 155 -7.29 1.93 1.45
C ALA A 155 -7.15 0.84 2.53
N ALA A 156 -8.14 0.74 3.39
CA ALA A 156 -8.28 -0.35 4.35
C ALA A 156 -9.18 -1.46 3.78
N ALA A 157 -9.13 -2.65 4.37
CA ALA A 157 -9.87 -3.82 3.90
C ALA A 157 -11.40 -3.64 3.91
N ASP A 158 -11.92 -2.73 4.72
CA ASP A 158 -13.35 -2.39 4.78
C ASP A 158 -13.79 -1.32 3.75
N GLY A 159 -12.86 -0.85 2.90
CA GLY A 159 -13.09 0.22 1.92
C GLY A 159 -12.99 1.64 2.51
N SER A 160 -12.68 1.80 3.79
CA SER A 160 -12.27 3.09 4.33
C SER A 160 -10.90 3.50 3.82
N THR A 161 -10.55 4.78 3.97
CA THR A 161 -9.23 5.27 3.57
C THR A 161 -8.41 5.64 4.79
N TRP A 162 -7.09 5.58 4.64
CA TRP A 162 -6.16 6.00 5.67
C TRP A 162 -5.11 6.98 5.12
N THR A 163 -4.56 7.78 6.01
CA THR A 163 -3.48 8.73 5.70
C THR A 163 -2.48 8.75 6.84
N ILE A 164 -1.19 8.87 6.52
CA ILE A 164 -0.12 9.02 7.50
C ILE A 164 0.16 10.51 7.70
N ASP A 165 -0.12 10.99 8.91
CA ASP A 165 0.21 12.34 9.35
C ASP A 165 0.96 12.30 10.69
N ARG A 166 2.06 13.05 10.79
CA ARG A 166 2.89 13.16 12.01
C ARG A 166 3.28 11.82 12.62
N GLY A 167 3.51 10.81 11.78
CA GLY A 167 3.90 9.47 12.22
C GLY A 167 2.76 8.56 12.69
N TRP A 168 1.50 8.99 12.53
CA TRP A 168 0.31 8.22 12.88
C TRP A 168 -0.54 7.93 11.65
N VAL A 169 -1.24 6.80 11.66
CA VAL A 169 -2.27 6.48 10.69
C VAL A 169 -3.61 7.02 11.20
N THR A 170 -4.25 7.84 10.40
CA THR A 170 -5.63 8.31 10.63
C THR A 170 -6.54 7.71 9.57
N THR A 171 -7.72 7.23 9.97
CA THR A 171 -8.71 6.65 9.06
C THR A 171 -9.87 7.61 8.83
N ALA A 172 -10.31 7.72 7.58
CA ALA A 172 -11.56 8.37 7.21
C ALA A 172 -12.56 7.30 6.79
N GLY A 173 -13.81 7.41 7.25
CA GLY A 173 -14.86 6.43 6.96
C GLY A 173 -15.00 6.14 5.47
N ALA A 174 -15.42 4.91 5.14
CA ALA A 174 -15.80 4.57 3.78
C ALA A 174 -16.87 5.57 3.31
N PRO A 175 -16.80 6.07 2.06
CA PRO A 175 -17.84 6.92 1.54
C PRO A 175 -19.17 6.16 1.65
N THR A 176 -20.07 6.64 2.50
CA THR A 176 -21.43 6.11 2.59
C THR A 176 -22.06 6.35 1.24
N GLY A 177 -22.14 5.28 0.44
CA GLY A 177 -22.62 5.32 -0.93
C GLY A 177 -24.08 5.74 -0.98
N HIS A 178 -24.32 7.04 -0.97
CA HIS A 178 -25.57 7.62 -1.40
C HIS A 178 -25.37 8.14 -2.82
N ARG A 179 -25.80 7.37 -3.79
CA ARG A 179 -25.98 7.88 -5.14
C ARG A 179 -27.12 8.90 -5.12
N PRO A 180 -27.00 10.02 -5.84
CA PRO A 180 -28.07 11.01 -5.95
C PRO A 180 -29.37 10.47 -6.62
N ASP A 181 -29.34 9.23 -7.12
CA ASP A 181 -30.48 8.55 -7.79
C ASP A 181 -31.29 7.61 -6.86
N GLY A 182 -31.05 7.62 -5.56
CA GLY A 182 -31.88 6.90 -4.57
C GLY A 182 -31.80 5.36 -4.62
N ARG A 183 -30.95 4.75 -5.42
CA ARG A 183 -30.79 3.28 -5.47
C ARG A 183 -29.81 2.82 -4.40
N ARG A 184 -30.28 1.99 -3.48
CA ARG A 184 -29.44 1.29 -2.48
C ARG A 184 -28.40 0.43 -3.20
N LEU A 185 -27.13 0.68 -2.91
CA LEU A 185 -26.09 -0.29 -3.24
C LEU A 185 -26.30 -1.55 -2.40
N LEU A 186 -26.24 -2.71 -3.04
CA LEU A 186 -26.24 -3.99 -2.33
C LEU A 186 -25.07 -4.02 -1.35
N PRO A 187 -25.23 -4.63 -0.16
CA PRO A 187 -24.17 -4.66 0.83
C PRO A 187 -22.95 -5.38 0.25
N VAL A 188 -21.83 -4.68 0.26
CA VAL A 188 -20.52 -5.23 -0.11
C VAL A 188 -20.25 -6.45 0.76
N ALA A 189 -20.01 -7.60 0.15
CA ALA A 189 -19.71 -8.83 0.86
C ALA A 189 -18.52 -8.60 1.81
N ARG A 190 -18.74 -8.85 3.11
CA ARG A 190 -17.69 -8.79 4.12
C ARG A 190 -16.59 -9.79 3.74
N CYS A 191 -15.35 -9.33 3.73
CA CYS A 191 -14.17 -10.16 3.54
C CYS A 191 -14.26 -11.37 4.50
N ASN A 192 -14.39 -12.58 3.95
CA ASN A 192 -14.80 -13.77 4.70
C ASN A 192 -13.62 -14.33 5.50
N GLN A 193 -13.49 -13.97 6.78
CA GLN A 193 -12.48 -14.50 7.70
C GLN A 193 -12.68 -16.01 8.06
N ARG A 194 -13.56 -16.71 7.37
CA ARG A 194 -13.90 -18.12 7.71
C ARG A 194 -12.95 -19.19 7.17
N ALA A 195 -11.97 -18.85 6.34
CA ALA A 195 -11.09 -19.85 5.72
C ALA A 195 -9.95 -20.36 6.65
N MET A 196 -9.76 -19.84 7.86
CA MET A 196 -8.64 -20.23 8.73
C MET A 196 -9.00 -21.16 9.90
N ARG A 197 -10.20 -21.74 9.98
CA ARG A 197 -10.58 -22.64 11.10
C ARG A 197 -10.78 -24.11 10.74
N GLN A 198 -10.41 -24.56 9.55
CA GLN A 198 -10.46 -26.00 9.22
C GLN A 198 -9.07 -26.52 8.83
N GLY A 199 -8.27 -26.83 9.82
CA GLY A 199 -6.94 -27.41 9.63
C GLY A 199 -6.26 -27.84 10.93
N ARG A 200 -7.07 -28.31 11.93
CA ARG A 200 -6.52 -29.05 13.08
C ARG A 200 -7.54 -30.10 13.49
N SER A 201 -7.42 -31.26 12.94
CA SER A 201 -7.79 -32.58 13.54
C SER A 201 -7.31 -33.66 12.59
N THR A 202 -6.31 -34.34 12.97
CA THR A 202 -5.88 -35.74 13.06
C THR A 202 -4.38 -35.80 13.02
#